data_5543c74a4208531fa4aace27b012389c
#
_entry.id   5543c74a4208531fa4aace27b012389c
#
_cell.length_a   1.000
_cell.length_b   1.000
_cell.length_c   1.000
_cell.angle_alpha   90.00
_cell.angle_beta   90.00
_cell.angle_gamma   90.00
#
_symmetry.space_group_name_H-M   'P 1'
#
loop_
_entity.id
_entity.type
_entity.pdbx_description
1 polymer ?
#
loop_
_entity_poly.entity_id
_entity_poly.type
_entity_poly.pdbx_seq_one_letter_code
_entity_poly.pdbx_strand_id
1 'polypeptide(L)'
;TRGLASLSDAGEELLNQTFVLVNDITYITAEQEAQAAKVAMGVLGGLLDAFTGGSSGRELAKTAGQIADSFTGFKVKTHSYLYQLEWNDSIAAIFYQFQYTSKPDPQKIQAFLDDKTTFRLKYVAHEYEFDKKSVLKGKYERTELVRTICARSMDKNIVALAKQYEDFKVKTPVYAVLTNKKGIVEGYAAKIGMKEGITDGSKFQVVQRIQDPETGKTKYKYVATVKAKKGKIWDN
;
A
#
# COMPACT_ATOMS: atom_id res chain seq x y z
N THR A 1 6.99 24.70 -30.92
CA THR A 1 5.64 24.86 -30.36
C THR A 1 5.00 23.51 -29.96
N ARG A 2 5.13 22.44 -30.75
CA ARG A 2 4.60 21.10 -30.38
C ARG A 2 5.25 20.51 -29.13
N GLY A 3 6.53 20.75 -28.89
CA GLY A 3 7.24 20.24 -27.71
C GLY A 3 6.80 20.87 -26.40
N LEU A 4 6.48 22.17 -26.39
CA LEU A 4 6.03 22.88 -25.19
C LEU A 4 4.58 22.46 -24.80
N ALA A 5 3.70 22.29 -25.77
CA ALA A 5 2.34 21.81 -25.51
C ALA A 5 2.37 20.36 -24.95
N SER A 6 3.20 19.49 -25.55
CA SER A 6 3.37 18.10 -25.07
C SER A 6 3.97 18.03 -23.64
N LEU A 7 4.85 18.96 -23.27
CA LEU A 7 5.39 19.07 -21.91
C LEU A 7 4.35 19.59 -20.92
N SER A 8 3.49 20.52 -21.32
CA SER A 8 2.39 21.03 -20.51
C SER A 8 1.38 19.90 -20.24
N ASP A 9 0.96 19.19 -21.26
CA ASP A 9 0.02 18.06 -21.16
C ASP A 9 0.57 16.94 -20.26
N ALA A 10 1.87 16.63 -20.38
CA ALA A 10 2.52 15.63 -19.53
C ALA A 10 2.61 16.09 -18.07
N GLY A 11 2.82 17.38 -17.83
CA GLY A 11 2.85 17.98 -16.49
C GLY A 11 1.48 17.93 -15.82
N GLU A 12 0.43 18.22 -16.54
CA GLU A 12 -0.96 18.14 -16.03
C GLU A 12 -1.38 16.70 -15.78
N GLU A 13 -0.99 15.76 -16.63
CA GLU A 13 -1.23 14.34 -16.40
C GLU A 13 -0.54 13.84 -15.11
N LEU A 14 0.69 14.28 -14.86
CA LEU A 14 1.41 13.95 -13.61
C LEU A 14 0.70 14.51 -12.38
N LEU A 15 0.20 15.75 -12.45
CA LEU A 15 -0.55 16.37 -11.34
C LEU A 15 -1.85 15.63 -11.09
N ASN A 16 -2.58 15.26 -12.15
CA ASN A 16 -3.80 14.46 -12.04
C ASN A 16 -3.55 13.04 -11.47
N GLN A 17 -2.33 12.53 -11.61
CA GLN A 17 -1.90 11.23 -11.07
C GLN A 17 -1.10 11.37 -9.77
N THR A 18 -1.23 12.49 -9.08
CA THR A 18 -0.59 12.70 -7.78
C THR A 18 -1.46 12.12 -6.67
N PHE A 19 -0.90 11.19 -5.93
CA PHE A 19 -1.58 10.53 -4.81
C PHE A 19 -0.83 10.79 -3.50
N VAL A 20 -1.61 10.86 -2.42
CA VAL A 20 -1.09 10.96 -1.05
C VAL A 20 -1.57 9.75 -0.27
N LEU A 21 -0.64 9.03 0.32
CA LEU A 21 -0.95 7.91 1.22
C LEU A 21 -0.72 8.36 2.66
N VAL A 22 -1.80 8.36 3.44
CA VAL A 22 -1.76 8.65 4.88
C VAL A 22 -1.88 7.35 5.64
N ASN A 23 -0.88 7.05 6.48
CA ASN A 23 -0.87 5.86 7.31
C ASN A 23 -1.14 6.25 8.77
N ASP A 24 -2.21 5.69 9.34
CA ASP A 24 -2.48 5.71 10.78
C ASP A 24 -2.02 4.38 11.38
N ILE A 25 -1.00 4.45 12.24
CA ILE A 25 -0.33 3.28 12.79
C ILE A 25 -0.52 3.26 14.30
N THR A 26 -1.24 2.27 14.78
CA THR A 26 -1.39 1.97 16.19
C THR A 26 -0.59 0.72 16.54
N TYR A 27 0.21 0.78 17.58
CA TYR A 27 0.97 -0.37 18.05
C TYR A 27 0.76 -0.64 19.53
N ILE A 28 0.79 -1.93 19.88
CA ILE A 28 0.72 -2.44 21.24
C ILE A 28 1.97 -3.29 21.46
N THR A 29 2.68 -3.04 22.56
CA THR A 29 3.85 -3.83 22.89
C THR A 29 3.47 -5.20 23.48
N ALA A 30 4.31 -6.19 23.30
CA ALA A 30 4.09 -7.49 23.91
C ALA A 30 4.02 -7.42 25.44
N GLU A 31 4.77 -6.50 26.04
CA GLU A 31 4.78 -6.26 27.48
C GLU A 31 3.44 -5.69 27.97
N GLN A 32 2.86 -4.74 27.24
CA GLN A 32 1.53 -4.19 27.56
C GLN A 32 0.45 -5.27 27.45
N GLU A 33 0.54 -6.10 26.43
CA GLU A 33 -0.39 -7.22 26.24
C GLU A 33 -0.22 -8.28 27.33
N ALA A 34 1.03 -8.64 27.67
CA ALA A 34 1.33 -9.56 28.76
C ALA A 34 0.79 -9.05 30.10
N GLN A 35 0.90 -7.76 30.36
CA GLN A 35 0.39 -7.16 31.58
C GLN A 35 -1.14 -7.20 31.63
N ALA A 36 -1.81 -6.88 30.54
CA ALA A 36 -3.27 -7.04 30.44
C ALA A 36 -3.73 -8.49 30.62
N ALA A 37 -3.01 -9.43 30.01
CA ALA A 37 -3.27 -10.85 30.17
C ALA A 37 -3.04 -11.35 31.61
N LYS A 38 -1.98 -10.86 32.29
CA LYS A 38 -1.72 -11.19 33.71
C LYS A 38 -2.87 -10.73 34.60
N VAL A 39 -3.38 -9.53 34.41
CA VAL A 39 -4.51 -9.01 35.17
C VAL A 39 -5.75 -9.89 34.94
N ALA A 40 -6.07 -10.17 33.65
CA ALA A 40 -7.19 -11.01 33.32
C ALA A 40 -7.07 -12.44 33.87
N MET A 41 -5.89 -13.06 33.73
CA MET A 41 -5.63 -14.39 34.26
C MET A 41 -5.58 -14.42 35.78
N GLY A 42 -5.10 -13.37 36.44
CA GLY A 42 -5.12 -13.23 37.89
C GLY A 42 -6.55 -13.22 38.44
N VAL A 43 -7.46 -12.51 37.77
CA VAL A 43 -8.90 -12.50 38.11
C VAL A 43 -9.52 -13.87 37.89
N LEU A 44 -9.29 -14.49 36.73
CA LEU A 44 -9.81 -15.81 36.39
C LEU A 44 -9.24 -16.92 37.31
N GLY A 45 -7.93 -16.86 37.60
CA GLY A 45 -7.28 -17.79 38.52
C GLY A 45 -7.81 -17.66 39.94
N GLY A 46 -8.06 -16.44 40.40
CA GLY A 46 -8.68 -16.20 41.70
C GLY A 46 -10.11 -16.73 41.78
N LEU A 47 -10.89 -16.58 40.71
CA LEU A 47 -12.24 -17.18 40.62
C LEU A 47 -12.18 -18.72 40.63
N LEU A 48 -11.26 -19.31 39.88
CA LEU A 48 -11.09 -20.75 39.83
C LEU A 48 -10.69 -21.31 41.20
N ASP A 49 -9.74 -20.68 41.89
CA ASP A 49 -9.31 -21.06 43.24
C ASP A 49 -10.48 -20.94 44.26
N ALA A 50 -11.30 -19.92 44.13
CA ALA A 50 -12.50 -19.74 44.96
C ALA A 50 -13.54 -20.84 44.71
N PHE A 51 -13.65 -21.34 43.47
CA PHE A 51 -14.56 -22.43 43.15
C PHE A 51 -14.05 -23.80 43.53
N THR A 52 -12.74 -24.03 43.44
CA THR A 52 -12.10 -25.35 43.64
C THR A 52 -11.51 -25.54 45.05
N GLY A 53 -11.40 -24.47 45.81
CA GLY A 53 -10.75 -24.48 47.12
C GLY A 53 -9.24 -24.72 47.06
N GLY A 54 -8.61 -24.57 45.90
CA GLY A 54 -7.18 -24.81 45.63
C GLY A 54 -6.42 -23.52 45.29
N SER A 55 -5.13 -23.69 44.93
CA SER A 55 -4.25 -22.61 44.48
C SER A 55 -3.80 -22.73 43.01
N SER A 56 -4.29 -23.77 42.33
CA SER A 56 -3.84 -24.14 40.98
C SER A 56 -4.10 -23.07 39.91
N GLY A 57 -5.17 -22.31 40.06
CA GLY A 57 -5.51 -21.22 39.12
C GLY A 57 -4.49 -20.08 39.17
N ARG A 58 -4.04 -19.72 40.38
CA ARG A 58 -3.02 -18.68 40.58
C ARG A 58 -1.63 -19.11 40.12
N GLU A 59 -1.28 -20.39 40.32
CA GLU A 59 0.00 -20.96 39.84
C GLU A 59 0.06 -20.97 38.32
N LEU A 60 -1.00 -21.40 37.64
CA LEU A 60 -1.11 -21.33 36.18
C LEU A 60 -0.98 -19.89 35.66
N ALA A 61 -1.65 -18.95 36.30
CA ALA A 61 -1.56 -17.53 35.94
C ALA A 61 -0.15 -16.98 36.10
N LYS A 62 0.57 -17.36 37.17
CA LYS A 62 1.96 -16.97 37.44
C LYS A 62 2.91 -17.53 36.38
N THR A 63 2.79 -18.81 36.05
CA THR A 63 3.64 -19.46 35.04
C THR A 63 3.41 -18.86 33.64
N ALA A 64 2.18 -18.65 33.25
CA ALA A 64 1.85 -18.00 31.98
C ALA A 64 2.39 -16.56 31.93
N GLY A 65 2.33 -15.82 33.04
CA GLY A 65 2.93 -14.50 33.16
C GLY A 65 4.44 -14.49 32.98
N GLN A 66 5.15 -15.45 33.55
CA GLN A 66 6.63 -15.59 33.40
C GLN A 66 7.03 -15.90 31.95
N ILE A 67 6.26 -16.76 31.26
CA ILE A 67 6.49 -17.05 29.85
C ILE A 67 6.28 -15.78 29.00
N ALA A 68 5.19 -15.04 29.24
CA ALA A 68 4.90 -13.80 28.52
C ALA A 68 6.00 -12.75 28.71
N ASP A 69 6.61 -12.67 29.91
CA ASP A 69 7.72 -11.77 30.21
C ASP A 69 9.03 -12.11 29.46
N SER A 70 9.15 -13.30 28.93
CA SER A 70 10.33 -13.74 28.18
C SER A 70 10.37 -13.25 26.74
N PHE A 71 9.28 -12.68 26.26
CA PHE A 71 9.18 -12.19 24.89
C PHE A 71 9.16 -10.66 24.84
N THR A 72 9.71 -10.14 23.77
CA THR A 72 9.51 -8.76 23.33
C THR A 72 8.89 -8.79 21.95
N GLY A 73 8.05 -7.81 21.65
CA GLY A 73 7.39 -7.77 20.34
C GLY A 73 6.36 -6.66 20.27
N PHE A 74 5.75 -6.59 19.09
CA PHE A 74 4.73 -5.60 18.78
C PHE A 74 3.61 -6.23 17.98
N LYS A 75 2.40 -5.75 18.23
CA LYS A 75 1.24 -5.87 17.37
C LYS A 75 1.00 -4.51 16.76
N VAL A 76 0.89 -4.46 15.45
CA VAL A 76 0.71 -3.22 14.70
C VAL A 76 -0.58 -3.33 13.90
N LYS A 77 -1.40 -2.30 14.00
CA LYS A 77 -2.56 -2.07 13.16
C LYS A 77 -2.25 -0.86 12.29
N THR A 78 -2.33 -1.03 10.99
CA THR A 78 -2.05 0.05 10.03
C THR A 78 -3.27 0.28 9.18
N HIS A 79 -3.84 1.47 9.24
CA HIS A 79 -4.85 1.96 8.33
C HIS A 79 -4.16 2.86 7.32
N SER A 80 -4.29 2.53 6.05
CA SER A 80 -3.68 3.28 4.95
C SER A 80 -4.80 3.89 4.11
N TYR A 81 -4.87 5.21 4.09
CA TYR A 81 -5.86 5.99 3.36
C TYR A 81 -5.21 6.60 2.14
N LEU A 82 -5.72 6.27 0.97
CA LEU A 82 -5.25 6.80 -0.30
C LEU A 82 -6.14 7.97 -0.72
N TYR A 83 -5.49 9.07 -1.05
CA TYR A 83 -6.12 10.27 -1.57
C TYR A 83 -5.49 10.63 -2.91
N GLN A 84 -6.27 11.23 -3.80
CA GLN A 84 -5.82 11.79 -5.07
C GLN A 84 -5.94 13.30 -5.00
N LEU A 85 -4.96 14.01 -5.53
CA LEU A 85 -5.06 15.47 -5.69
C LEU A 85 -6.17 15.77 -6.69
N GLU A 86 -7.12 16.63 -6.30
CA GLU A 86 -8.08 17.20 -7.25
C GLU A 86 -7.38 18.25 -8.09
N TRP A 87 -7.30 18.00 -9.39
CA TRP A 87 -6.67 18.89 -10.33
C TRP A 87 -7.53 19.05 -11.58
N ASN A 88 -7.74 20.29 -12.01
CA ASN A 88 -8.44 20.67 -13.22
C ASN A 88 -7.98 22.06 -13.69
N ASP A 89 -8.43 22.50 -14.85
CA ASP A 89 -8.02 23.78 -15.45
C ASP A 89 -8.28 24.99 -14.54
N SER A 90 -9.36 25.00 -13.78
CA SER A 90 -9.69 26.08 -12.84
C SER A 90 -8.72 26.13 -11.67
N ILE A 91 -8.38 24.96 -11.08
CA ILE A 91 -7.40 24.86 -10.00
C ILE A 91 -6.01 25.20 -10.51
N ALA A 92 -5.66 24.72 -11.71
CA ALA A 92 -4.40 25.05 -12.38
C ALA A 92 -4.26 26.58 -12.59
N ALA A 93 -5.29 27.25 -13.07
CA ALA A 93 -5.28 28.70 -13.26
C ALA A 93 -5.03 29.46 -11.95
N ILE A 94 -5.63 29.03 -10.84
CA ILE A 94 -5.40 29.62 -9.52
C ILE A 94 -3.96 29.33 -9.05
N PHE A 95 -3.50 28.08 -9.18
CA PHE A 95 -2.13 27.71 -8.80
C PHE A 95 -1.07 28.55 -9.53
N TYR A 96 -1.23 28.73 -10.84
CA TYR A 96 -0.28 29.51 -11.64
C TYR A 96 -0.28 31.00 -11.30
N GLN A 97 -1.37 31.56 -10.80
CA GLN A 97 -1.42 32.94 -10.30
C GLN A 97 -0.49 33.14 -9.08
N PHE A 98 -0.36 32.12 -8.23
CA PHE A 98 0.46 32.19 -7.03
C PHE A 98 1.93 31.81 -7.29
N GLN A 99 2.18 30.82 -8.14
CA GLN A 99 3.48 30.18 -8.27
C GLN A 99 4.33 30.64 -9.48
N TYR A 100 3.68 31.20 -10.50
CA TYR A 100 4.40 31.52 -11.75
C TYR A 100 4.96 32.97 -11.76
N THR A 101 5.88 33.27 -10.82
CA THR A 101 6.64 34.51 -10.86
C THR A 101 8.11 34.23 -10.72
N SER A 102 8.94 34.87 -11.58
CA SER A 102 10.39 34.81 -11.50
C SER A 102 10.97 35.41 -10.18
N LYS A 103 10.12 36.12 -9.44
CA LYS A 103 10.42 36.65 -8.11
C LYS A 103 9.27 36.24 -7.16
N PRO A 104 9.56 35.45 -6.13
CA PRO A 104 8.55 35.09 -5.13
C PRO A 104 7.97 36.34 -4.47
N ASP A 105 6.66 36.49 -4.52
CA ASP A 105 5.94 37.55 -3.81
C ASP A 105 5.46 36.96 -2.47
N PRO A 106 5.96 37.45 -1.33
CA PRO A 106 5.59 36.93 -0.01
C PRO A 106 4.08 36.98 0.26
N GLN A 107 3.37 38.02 -0.25
CA GLN A 107 1.94 38.16 -0.05
C GLN A 107 1.15 37.08 -0.83
N LYS A 108 1.59 36.78 -2.06
CA LYS A 108 0.99 35.71 -2.87
C LYS A 108 1.26 34.32 -2.27
N ILE A 109 2.47 34.11 -1.76
CA ILE A 109 2.80 32.85 -1.05
C ILE A 109 1.92 32.68 0.17
N GLN A 110 1.75 33.75 0.96
CA GLN A 110 0.90 33.68 2.14
C GLN A 110 -0.57 33.42 1.76
N ALA A 111 -1.09 34.09 0.73
CA ALA A 111 -2.45 33.85 0.23
C ALA A 111 -2.65 32.41 -0.26
N PHE A 112 -1.63 31.81 -0.90
CA PHE A 112 -1.65 30.38 -1.28
C PHE A 112 -1.68 29.46 -0.08
N LEU A 113 -0.87 29.74 0.96
CA LEU A 113 -0.84 28.94 2.18
C LEU A 113 -2.12 29.06 3.02
N ASP A 114 -2.80 30.19 2.92
CA ASP A 114 -4.05 30.46 3.63
C ASP A 114 -5.29 29.89 2.91
N ASP A 115 -5.16 29.55 1.63
CA ASP A 115 -6.23 28.92 0.87
C ASP A 115 -6.45 27.48 1.34
N LYS A 116 -7.55 27.25 2.05
CA LYS A 116 -7.97 25.94 2.53
C LYS A 116 -9.08 25.30 1.72
N THR A 117 -9.47 25.91 0.61
CA THR A 117 -10.67 25.53 -0.14
C THR A 117 -10.41 25.09 -1.56
N THR A 118 -9.43 25.65 -2.23
CA THR A 118 -9.14 25.38 -3.65
C THR A 118 -8.43 24.03 -3.83
N PHE A 119 -7.38 23.78 -3.04
CA PHE A 119 -6.56 22.58 -3.17
C PHE A 119 -7.07 21.49 -2.25
N ARG A 120 -7.67 20.46 -2.83
CA ARG A 120 -8.32 19.38 -2.08
C ARG A 120 -7.75 18.02 -2.45
N LEU A 121 -7.83 17.12 -1.50
CA LEU A 121 -7.56 15.71 -1.68
C LEU A 121 -8.90 14.94 -1.72
N LYS A 122 -9.15 14.24 -2.82
CA LYS A 122 -10.28 13.33 -2.95
C LYS A 122 -9.92 11.99 -2.34
N TYR A 123 -10.76 11.51 -1.43
CA TYR A 123 -10.63 10.16 -0.90
C TYR A 123 -10.83 9.12 -2.01
N VAL A 124 -9.95 8.15 -2.03
CA VAL A 124 -9.88 7.14 -3.07
C VAL A 124 -10.15 5.75 -2.51
N ALA A 125 -9.35 5.31 -1.55
CA ALA A 125 -9.43 3.98 -0.99
C ALA A 125 -8.82 3.90 0.41
N HIS A 126 -9.13 2.82 1.11
CA HIS A 126 -8.60 2.49 2.43
C HIS A 126 -8.25 1.00 2.47
N GLU A 127 -7.09 0.71 3.02
CA GLU A 127 -6.66 -0.64 3.35
C GLU A 127 -6.27 -0.74 4.80
N TYR A 128 -6.46 -1.93 5.35
CA TYR A 128 -6.15 -2.25 6.73
C TYR A 128 -5.28 -3.49 6.80
N GLU A 129 -4.18 -3.40 7.52
CA GLU A 129 -3.31 -4.53 7.81
C GLU A 129 -3.08 -4.66 9.32
N PHE A 130 -3.13 -5.90 9.78
CA PHE A 130 -2.72 -6.28 11.12
C PHE A 130 -1.51 -7.17 11.04
N ASP A 131 -0.41 -6.76 11.68
CA ASP A 131 0.81 -7.55 11.74
C ASP A 131 1.31 -7.70 13.17
N LYS A 132 2.01 -8.80 13.43
CA LYS A 132 2.60 -9.07 14.74
C LYS A 132 3.97 -9.73 14.58
N LYS A 133 4.89 -9.38 15.48
CA LYS A 133 6.16 -10.06 15.62
C LYS A 133 6.54 -10.11 17.09
N SER A 134 6.82 -11.30 17.58
CA SER A 134 7.35 -11.54 18.92
C SER A 134 8.63 -12.34 18.82
N VAL A 135 9.61 -11.98 19.61
CA VAL A 135 10.93 -12.62 19.69
C VAL A 135 11.36 -12.75 21.14
N LEU A 136 12.27 -13.65 21.43
CA LEU A 136 12.88 -13.75 22.76
C LEU A 136 13.62 -12.43 23.09
N LYS A 137 13.51 -11.97 24.32
CA LYS A 137 14.22 -10.78 24.81
C LYS A 137 15.71 -10.88 24.54
N GLY A 138 16.30 -9.76 24.12
CA GLY A 138 17.74 -9.66 23.83
C GLY A 138 18.16 -10.15 22.45
N LYS A 139 17.26 -10.72 21.63
CA LYS A 139 17.61 -11.21 20.28
C LYS A 139 17.65 -10.12 19.22
N TYR A 140 16.86 -9.07 19.39
CA TYR A 140 16.77 -7.94 18.46
C TYR A 140 16.62 -6.63 19.22
N GLU A 141 17.13 -5.56 18.63
CA GLU A 141 16.88 -4.22 19.13
C GLU A 141 15.42 -3.84 18.93
N ARG A 142 14.82 -3.22 19.94
CA ARG A 142 13.39 -2.91 19.98
C ARG A 142 12.98 -1.94 18.87
N THR A 143 13.81 -0.93 18.61
CA THR A 143 13.59 0.07 17.56
C THR A 143 13.59 -0.54 16.17
N GLU A 144 14.53 -1.45 15.91
CA GLU A 144 14.61 -2.18 14.63
C GLU A 144 13.39 -3.08 14.42
N LEU A 145 12.93 -3.74 15.48
CA LEU A 145 11.74 -4.59 15.42
C LEU A 145 10.50 -3.78 15.06
N VAL A 146 10.26 -2.63 15.70
CA VAL A 146 9.14 -1.73 15.39
C VAL A 146 9.23 -1.25 13.95
N ARG A 147 10.38 -0.74 13.53
CA ARG A 147 10.60 -0.26 12.16
C ARG A 147 10.25 -1.33 11.14
N THR A 148 10.76 -2.55 11.34
CA THR A 148 10.52 -3.68 10.42
C THR A 148 9.04 -4.03 10.32
N ILE A 149 8.32 -4.06 11.44
CA ILE A 149 6.89 -4.43 11.43
C ILE A 149 6.05 -3.34 10.78
N CYS A 150 6.31 -2.07 11.11
CA CYS A 150 5.58 -0.95 10.52
C CYS A 150 5.82 -0.87 9.01
N ALA A 151 7.07 -0.99 8.56
CA ALA A 151 7.39 -1.00 7.13
C ALA A 151 6.66 -2.15 6.41
N ARG A 152 6.74 -3.36 6.94
CA ARG A 152 6.07 -4.53 6.34
C ARG A 152 4.55 -4.37 6.28
N SER A 153 3.94 -3.78 7.30
CA SER A 153 2.49 -3.54 7.34
C SER A 153 2.08 -2.48 6.30
N MET A 154 2.85 -1.39 6.18
CA MET A 154 2.62 -0.39 5.13
C MET A 154 2.80 -0.96 3.73
N ASP A 155 3.86 -1.74 3.50
CA ASP A 155 4.12 -2.37 2.20
C ASP A 155 2.97 -3.26 1.75
N LYS A 156 2.39 -4.04 2.67
CA LYS A 156 1.23 -4.89 2.36
C LYS A 156 0.02 -4.07 1.94
N ASN A 157 -0.27 -2.97 2.65
CA ASN A 157 -1.36 -2.06 2.29
C ASN A 157 -1.11 -1.39 0.93
N ILE A 158 0.12 -0.95 0.65
CA ILE A 158 0.50 -0.37 -0.64
C ILE A 158 0.26 -1.39 -1.77
N VAL A 159 0.69 -2.65 -1.57
CA VAL A 159 0.47 -3.72 -2.55
C VAL A 159 -1.02 -4.01 -2.75
N ALA A 160 -1.82 -3.98 -1.67
CA ALA A 160 -3.27 -4.18 -1.75
C ALA A 160 -3.93 -3.05 -2.55
N LEU A 161 -3.61 -1.79 -2.24
CA LEU A 161 -4.08 -0.61 -2.96
C LEU A 161 -3.67 -0.64 -4.45
N ALA A 162 -2.41 -1.00 -4.73
CA ALA A 162 -1.91 -1.08 -6.10
C ALA A 162 -2.62 -2.15 -6.94
N LYS A 163 -3.09 -3.24 -6.33
CA LYS A 163 -3.87 -4.28 -7.02
C LYS A 163 -5.30 -3.84 -7.33
N GLN A 164 -5.88 -3.00 -6.50
CA GLN A 164 -7.27 -2.54 -6.66
C GLN A 164 -7.38 -1.37 -7.64
N TYR A 165 -6.37 -0.52 -7.68
CA TYR A 165 -6.39 0.71 -8.47
C TYR A 165 -5.81 0.49 -9.86
N GLU A 166 -6.60 0.79 -10.89
CA GLU A 166 -6.18 0.61 -12.29
C GLU A 166 -4.94 1.44 -12.65
N ASP A 167 -4.82 2.63 -12.08
CA ASP A 167 -3.70 3.55 -12.35
C ASP A 167 -2.37 3.04 -11.78
N PHE A 168 -2.41 2.21 -10.74
CA PHE A 168 -1.21 1.59 -10.14
C PHE A 168 -0.87 0.22 -10.71
N LYS A 169 -1.73 -0.37 -11.52
CA LYS A 169 -1.43 -1.67 -12.14
C LYS A 169 -0.27 -1.53 -13.10
N VAL A 170 0.76 -2.31 -12.88
CA VAL A 170 1.92 -2.36 -13.76
C VAL A 170 1.48 -2.84 -15.14
N LYS A 171 1.74 -2.02 -16.15
CA LYS A 171 1.43 -2.30 -17.56
C LYS A 171 2.74 -2.45 -18.33
N THR A 172 2.85 -3.49 -19.12
CA THR A 172 4.01 -3.73 -19.99
C THR A 172 3.52 -4.05 -21.39
N PRO A 173 4.19 -3.54 -22.43
CA PRO A 173 3.81 -3.87 -23.79
C PRO A 173 4.06 -5.34 -24.12
N VAL A 174 3.11 -5.94 -24.82
CA VAL A 174 3.32 -7.22 -25.51
C VAL A 174 4.24 -6.97 -26.69
N TYR A 175 5.41 -7.60 -26.73
CA TYR A 175 6.34 -7.44 -27.84
C TYR A 175 6.21 -8.54 -28.89
N ALA A 176 5.58 -9.67 -28.55
CA ALA A 176 5.30 -10.73 -29.52
C ALA A 176 4.03 -11.49 -29.15
N VAL A 177 3.25 -11.84 -30.17
CA VAL A 177 2.15 -12.78 -30.10
C VAL A 177 2.65 -14.13 -30.61
N LEU A 178 2.57 -15.15 -29.77
CA LEU A 178 3.04 -16.47 -30.05
C LEU A 178 1.88 -17.28 -30.69
N THR A 179 2.07 -17.77 -31.89
CA THR A 179 1.07 -18.54 -32.58
C THR A 179 1.61 -19.94 -32.94
N ASN A 180 0.72 -20.93 -33.03
CA ASN A 180 1.06 -22.24 -33.54
C ASN A 180 1.13 -22.24 -35.08
N LYS A 181 1.48 -23.42 -35.68
CA LYS A 181 1.57 -23.60 -37.14
C LYS A 181 0.26 -23.33 -37.88
N LYS A 182 -0.88 -23.30 -37.17
CA LYS A 182 -2.22 -23.03 -37.73
C LYS A 182 -2.64 -21.56 -37.54
N GLY A 183 -1.75 -20.68 -37.05
CA GLY A 183 -2.05 -19.28 -36.81
C GLY A 183 -2.87 -19.01 -35.51
N ILE A 184 -3.11 -20.02 -34.66
CA ILE A 184 -3.87 -19.87 -33.43
C ILE A 184 -2.94 -19.29 -32.36
N VAL A 185 -3.39 -18.27 -31.67
CA VAL A 185 -2.64 -17.63 -30.57
C VAL A 185 -2.50 -18.59 -29.38
N GLU A 186 -1.26 -18.90 -29.01
CA GLU A 186 -0.91 -19.77 -27.89
C GLU A 186 -0.38 -18.98 -26.69
N GLY A 187 0.02 -17.73 -26.88
CA GLY A 187 0.53 -16.89 -25.80
C GLY A 187 1.00 -15.52 -26.26
N TYR A 188 1.47 -14.78 -25.27
CA TYR A 188 2.01 -13.44 -25.44
C TYR A 188 3.37 -13.37 -24.76
N ALA A 189 4.31 -12.68 -25.35
CA ALA A 189 5.61 -12.43 -24.76
C ALA A 189 5.70 -10.96 -24.32
N ALA A 190 6.12 -10.74 -23.07
CA ALA A 190 6.28 -9.44 -22.44
C ALA A 190 7.64 -9.36 -21.74
N LYS A 191 8.22 -8.17 -21.65
CA LYS A 191 9.53 -7.95 -21.01
C LYS A 191 9.41 -7.76 -19.50
N ILE A 192 8.82 -8.75 -18.85
CA ILE A 192 8.69 -8.83 -17.37
C ILE A 192 9.00 -10.26 -16.94
N GLY A 193 9.55 -10.44 -15.76
CA GLY A 193 10.01 -11.74 -15.29
C GLY A 193 10.06 -11.88 -13.78
N MET A 194 10.98 -12.70 -13.29
CA MET A 194 11.11 -12.98 -11.86
C MET A 194 11.49 -11.75 -11.04
N LYS A 195 12.23 -10.80 -11.61
CA LYS A 195 12.59 -9.54 -10.93
C LYS A 195 11.39 -8.69 -10.56
N GLU A 196 10.33 -8.73 -11.36
CA GLU A 196 9.05 -8.08 -11.09
C GLU A 196 8.11 -8.93 -10.22
N GLY A 197 8.64 -9.99 -9.61
CA GLY A 197 7.88 -10.87 -8.71
C GLY A 197 6.94 -11.83 -9.43
N ILE A 198 7.15 -12.09 -10.73
CA ILE A 198 6.33 -13.03 -11.49
C ILE A 198 6.74 -14.46 -11.14
N THR A 199 5.74 -15.26 -10.81
CA THR A 199 5.89 -16.68 -10.51
C THR A 199 5.02 -17.51 -11.41
N ASP A 200 5.23 -18.84 -11.39
CA ASP A 200 4.38 -19.76 -12.13
C ASP A 200 2.90 -19.58 -11.78
N GLY A 201 2.06 -19.51 -12.79
CA GLY A 201 0.63 -19.29 -12.64
C GLY A 201 0.19 -17.86 -12.34
N SER A 202 1.11 -16.88 -12.22
CA SER A 202 0.75 -15.46 -12.14
C SER A 202 -0.20 -15.08 -13.27
N LYS A 203 -1.31 -14.41 -12.95
CA LYS A 203 -2.36 -14.05 -13.91
C LYS A 203 -2.18 -12.62 -14.39
N PHE A 204 -2.40 -12.41 -15.68
CA PHE A 204 -2.34 -11.10 -16.33
C PHE A 204 -3.57 -10.89 -17.20
N GLN A 205 -4.00 -9.63 -17.26
CA GLN A 205 -4.98 -9.19 -18.24
C GLN A 205 -4.23 -8.66 -19.46
N VAL A 206 -4.59 -9.16 -20.62
CA VAL A 206 -4.16 -8.59 -21.91
C VAL A 206 -5.20 -7.54 -22.30
N VAL A 207 -4.72 -6.33 -22.52
CA VAL A 207 -5.58 -5.20 -22.89
C VAL A 207 -5.06 -4.55 -24.17
N GLN A 208 -5.97 -4.07 -24.99
CA GLN A 208 -5.66 -3.28 -26.16
C GLN A 208 -5.77 -1.81 -25.80
N ARG A 209 -4.72 -1.05 -26.07
CA ARG A 209 -4.76 0.40 -25.96
C ARG A 209 -5.55 0.98 -27.12
N ILE A 210 -6.60 1.72 -26.83
CA ILE A 210 -7.41 2.41 -27.83
C ILE A 210 -7.49 3.91 -27.43
N GLN A 211 -7.60 4.77 -28.41
CA GLN A 211 -7.85 6.17 -28.18
C GLN A 211 -9.35 6.43 -28.34
N ASP A 212 -9.94 7.08 -27.35
CA ASP A 212 -11.34 7.50 -27.40
C ASP A 212 -11.46 8.64 -28.43
N PRO A 213 -12.27 8.48 -29.49
CA PRO A 213 -12.37 9.47 -30.56
C PRO A 213 -13.03 10.79 -30.11
N GLU A 214 -13.84 10.78 -29.05
CA GLU A 214 -14.54 11.97 -28.57
C GLU A 214 -13.68 12.79 -27.61
N THR A 215 -12.96 12.12 -26.72
CA THR A 215 -12.18 12.78 -25.66
C THR A 215 -10.69 12.82 -25.93
N GLY A 216 -10.19 12.09 -26.94
CA GLY A 216 -8.76 11.90 -27.19
C GLY A 216 -8.03 11.08 -26.14
N LYS A 217 -8.69 10.69 -25.04
CA LYS A 217 -8.07 9.96 -23.93
C LYS A 217 -7.79 8.50 -24.27
N THR A 218 -6.71 8.00 -23.74
CA THR A 218 -6.38 6.57 -23.84
C THR A 218 -7.31 5.73 -22.97
N LYS A 219 -7.91 4.72 -23.57
CA LYS A 219 -8.68 3.66 -22.88
C LYS A 219 -8.05 2.30 -23.12
N TYR A 220 -8.27 1.38 -22.17
CA TYR A 220 -7.78 0.00 -22.26
C TYR A 220 -8.97 -0.95 -22.42
N LYS A 221 -9.05 -1.60 -23.58
CA LYS A 221 -10.07 -2.61 -23.87
C LYS A 221 -9.53 -3.99 -23.48
N TYR A 222 -10.25 -4.70 -22.62
CA TYR A 222 -9.92 -6.08 -22.26
C TYR A 222 -9.97 -7.01 -23.48
N VAL A 223 -8.96 -7.85 -23.61
CA VAL A 223 -8.83 -8.85 -24.69
C VAL A 223 -8.89 -10.27 -24.12
N ALA A 224 -8.05 -10.59 -23.14
CA ALA A 224 -7.93 -11.92 -22.57
C ALA A 224 -7.29 -11.92 -21.18
N THR A 225 -7.46 -13.03 -20.46
CA THR A 225 -6.66 -13.32 -19.27
C THR A 225 -5.68 -14.44 -19.60
N VAL A 226 -4.42 -14.26 -19.24
CA VAL A 226 -3.34 -15.22 -19.46
C VAL A 226 -2.65 -15.55 -18.15
N LYS A 227 -1.93 -16.69 -18.13
CA LYS A 227 -1.12 -17.11 -16.99
C LYS A 227 0.34 -17.22 -17.40
N ALA A 228 1.24 -16.84 -16.50
CA ALA A 228 2.66 -17.12 -16.68
C ALA A 228 2.89 -18.63 -16.77
N LYS A 229 3.66 -19.06 -17.78
CA LYS A 229 3.92 -20.47 -18.05
C LYS A 229 5.23 -20.89 -17.38
N LYS A 230 5.18 -21.98 -16.61
CA LYS A 230 6.34 -22.58 -15.95
C LYS A 230 7.49 -22.79 -16.93
N GLY A 231 8.70 -22.43 -16.51
CA GLY A 231 9.91 -22.55 -17.33
C GLY A 231 9.98 -21.59 -18.53
N LYS A 232 9.07 -20.62 -18.61
CA LYS A 232 9.03 -19.55 -19.62
C LYS A 232 9.08 -18.15 -18.99
N ILE A 233 9.26 -18.07 -17.68
CA ILE A 233 9.43 -16.81 -16.98
C ILE A 233 10.91 -16.45 -17.05
N TRP A 234 11.19 -15.25 -17.50
CA TRP A 234 12.54 -14.75 -17.66
C TRP A 234 13.17 -14.46 -16.28
N ASP A 235 14.35 -15.02 -16.09
CA ASP A 235 15.21 -14.80 -14.93
C ASP A 235 16.49 -14.13 -15.46
N ASN A 236 16.67 -12.83 -15.18
CA ASN A 236 17.81 -12.06 -15.68
C ASN A 236 18.50 -11.29 -14.54
#